data_c447d973f9553567a7e92e264e9fa71c
#
_entry.id   c447d973f9553567a7e92e264e9fa71c
#
_cell.length_a   1.000
_cell.length_b   1.000
_cell.length_c   1.000
_cell.angle_alpha   90.00
_cell.angle_beta   90.00
_cell.angle_gamma   90.00
#
_symmetry.space_group_name_H-M   'P 1'
#
loop_
_entity.id
_entity.type
_entity.pdbx_description
1 polymer ?
#
loop_
_entity_poly.entity_id
_entity_poly.type
_entity_poly.pdbx_seq_one_letter_code
_entity_poly.pdbx_strand_id
1 'polypeptide(L)'
;MENYTKYKLKSSDELTSVLNGRDNLFVIACNKCFKEFETVDEPDCGEFLKFAAEQGKNVTGSAKFDFLCNKMHTERKLQDLIPEGTENVVVISCGLGIQTVADLAGKPVIAASNTLNYRGHHGMALTKKSCDACAQCYLNITGGVCPIVDCSKSLVNGQCGGAKNGKC
;
A
#
# COMPACT_ATOMS: atom_id res chain seq x y z
N MET A 1 -25.23 -3.66 -3.73
CA MET A 1 -23.94 -4.22 -3.27
C MET A 1 -22.82 -3.63 -4.10
N GLU A 2 -21.85 -3.00 -3.48
CA GLU A 2 -20.68 -2.48 -4.18
C GLU A 2 -19.81 -3.64 -4.65
N ASN A 3 -19.64 -3.79 -5.96
CA ASN A 3 -18.89 -4.89 -6.57
C ASN A 3 -17.51 -4.46 -7.07
N TYR A 4 -16.87 -3.51 -6.39
CA TYR A 4 -15.53 -3.01 -6.74
C TYR A 4 -14.59 -2.96 -5.54
N THR A 5 -13.30 -2.94 -5.83
CA THR A 5 -12.27 -2.79 -4.80
C THR A 5 -12.33 -1.38 -4.24
N LYS A 6 -12.51 -1.26 -2.92
CA LYS A 6 -12.58 0.02 -2.21
C LYS A 6 -11.48 0.11 -1.16
N TYR A 7 -10.81 1.22 -1.11
CA TYR A 7 -9.85 1.56 -0.06
C TYR A 7 -9.99 3.05 0.30
N LYS A 8 -9.58 3.41 1.49
CA LYS A 8 -9.57 4.81 1.96
C LYS A 8 -8.22 5.17 2.57
N LEU A 9 -7.88 6.43 2.58
CA LEU A 9 -6.73 6.91 3.35
C LEU A 9 -6.88 6.53 4.82
N LYS A 10 -5.77 6.27 5.46
CA LYS A 10 -5.70 6.15 6.91
C LYS A 10 -6.08 7.49 7.56
N SER A 11 -6.49 7.45 8.82
CA SER A 11 -6.77 8.68 9.58
C SER A 11 -5.52 9.56 9.66
N SER A 12 -5.73 10.87 9.84
CA SER A 12 -4.63 11.83 10.01
C SER A 12 -3.70 11.43 11.16
N ASP A 13 -4.25 10.90 12.26
CA ASP A 13 -3.46 10.42 13.40
C ASP A 13 -2.61 9.21 13.04
N GLU A 14 -3.17 8.23 12.31
CA GLU A 14 -2.40 7.09 11.82
C GLU A 14 -1.30 7.53 10.84
N LEU A 15 -1.62 8.43 9.90
CA LEU A 15 -0.64 8.95 8.93
C LEU A 15 0.47 9.73 9.65
N THR A 16 0.13 10.59 10.61
CA THR A 16 1.11 11.31 11.42
C THR A 16 2.04 10.33 12.14
N SER A 17 1.47 9.31 12.76
CA SER A 17 2.23 8.29 13.49
C SER A 17 3.20 7.52 12.57
N VAL A 18 2.73 7.06 11.41
CA VAL A 18 3.58 6.27 10.50
C VAL A 18 4.61 7.12 9.74
N LEU A 19 4.37 8.43 9.61
CA LEU A 19 5.32 9.37 8.99
C LEU A 19 6.30 10.00 9.98
N ASN A 20 6.15 9.72 11.28
CA ASN A 20 7.05 10.24 12.28
C ASN A 20 8.49 9.76 12.03
N GLY A 21 9.44 10.70 11.99
CA GLY A 21 10.85 10.40 11.69
C GLY A 21 11.13 9.94 10.26
N ARG A 22 10.16 10.04 9.34
CA ARG A 22 10.32 9.69 7.92
C ARG A 22 10.15 10.93 7.05
N ASP A 23 11.03 11.08 6.09
CA ASP A 23 11.03 12.20 5.15
C ASP A 23 11.42 11.73 3.74
N ASN A 24 11.63 12.65 2.80
CA ASN A 24 11.99 12.36 1.41
C ASN A 24 11.08 11.29 0.79
N LEU A 25 9.78 11.61 0.79
CA LEU A 25 8.71 10.70 0.41
C LEU A 25 8.48 10.71 -1.11
N PHE A 26 8.36 9.53 -1.73
CA PHE A 26 7.81 9.41 -3.08
C PHE A 26 6.41 8.77 -3.00
N VAL A 27 5.40 9.39 -3.59
CA VAL A 27 4.00 8.97 -3.46
C VAL A 27 3.54 8.21 -4.69
N ILE A 28 3.04 7.00 -4.51
CA ILE A 28 2.46 6.19 -5.58
C ILE A 28 1.00 5.90 -5.27
N ALA A 29 0.09 6.27 -6.17
CA ALA A 29 -1.32 5.92 -6.06
C ALA A 29 -1.76 4.95 -7.16
N CYS A 30 -2.59 3.99 -6.80
CA CYS A 30 -3.26 3.12 -7.76
C CYS A 30 -4.45 3.85 -8.38
N ASN A 31 -4.50 3.88 -9.71
CA ASN A 31 -5.64 4.43 -10.44
C ASN A 31 -6.75 3.39 -10.67
N LYS A 32 -6.73 2.30 -9.88
CA LYS A 32 -7.68 1.20 -9.82
C LYS A 32 -7.70 0.17 -10.92
N CYS A 33 -8.57 -0.83 -10.66
CA CYS A 33 -8.73 -1.99 -11.52
C CYS A 33 -9.49 -1.63 -12.80
N PHE A 34 -10.48 -0.71 -12.73
CA PHE A 34 -11.28 -0.24 -13.87
C PHE A 34 -11.67 1.22 -13.66
N LYS A 35 -11.30 2.08 -14.59
CA LYS A 35 -11.61 3.52 -14.54
C LYS A 35 -13.11 3.82 -14.63
N GLU A 36 -13.87 2.95 -15.30
CA GLU A 36 -15.30 3.11 -15.46
C GLU A 36 -16.10 3.00 -14.16
N PHE A 37 -15.48 2.48 -13.10
CA PHE A 37 -16.08 2.33 -11.78
C PHE A 37 -15.57 3.33 -10.76
N GLU A 38 -14.99 4.44 -11.21
CA GLU A 38 -14.56 5.52 -10.31
C GLU A 38 -15.78 6.08 -9.58
N THR A 39 -15.76 5.98 -8.28
CA THR A 39 -16.70 6.66 -7.39
C THR A 39 -16.07 7.92 -6.84
N VAL A 40 -16.90 8.92 -6.53
CA VAL A 40 -16.50 10.28 -6.16
C VAL A 40 -15.64 10.35 -4.88
N ASP A 41 -15.66 9.30 -4.05
CA ASP A 41 -15.08 9.30 -2.68
C ASP A 41 -13.73 8.58 -2.58
N GLU A 42 -12.91 8.61 -3.62
CA GLU A 42 -11.68 7.82 -3.58
C GLU A 42 -10.45 8.64 -3.28
N PRO A 43 -9.60 8.13 -2.36
CA PRO A 43 -8.39 8.83 -2.00
C PRO A 43 -7.48 8.93 -3.22
N ASP A 44 -7.12 10.14 -3.58
CA ASP A 44 -6.14 10.41 -4.60
C ASP A 44 -4.81 10.91 -4.00
N CYS A 45 -3.81 11.04 -4.86
CA CYS A 45 -2.54 11.63 -4.44
C CYS A 45 -2.71 13.02 -3.84
N GLY A 46 -3.65 13.82 -4.34
CA GLY A 46 -3.81 15.23 -3.96
C GLY A 46 -4.18 15.41 -2.49
N GLU A 47 -5.05 14.56 -1.95
CA GLU A 47 -5.40 14.58 -0.54
C GLU A 47 -4.20 14.28 0.35
N PHE A 48 -3.46 13.22 0.02
CA PHE A 48 -2.25 12.87 0.77
C PHE A 48 -1.16 13.93 0.62
N LEU A 49 -0.96 14.50 -0.56
CA LEU A 49 0.05 15.54 -0.80
C LEU A 49 -0.23 16.80 0.02
N LYS A 50 -1.49 17.21 0.16
CA LYS A 50 -1.88 18.32 1.04
C LYS A 50 -1.53 18.00 2.49
N PHE A 51 -1.94 16.82 2.96
CA PHE A 51 -1.61 16.35 4.31
C PHE A 51 -0.09 16.34 4.55
N ALA A 52 0.70 15.79 3.63
CA ALA A 52 2.16 15.72 3.75
C ALA A 52 2.79 17.11 3.84
N ALA A 53 2.29 18.08 3.04
CA ALA A 53 2.75 19.46 3.09
C ALA A 53 2.41 20.13 4.43
N GLU A 54 1.22 19.91 4.98
CA GLU A 54 0.81 20.39 6.31
C GLU A 54 1.68 19.82 7.43
N GLN A 55 2.16 18.59 7.27
CA GLN A 55 3.11 17.95 8.19
C GLN A 55 4.57 18.34 7.95
N GLY A 56 4.85 19.24 7.03
CA GLY A 56 6.21 19.70 6.67
C GLY A 56 7.08 18.62 6.04
N LYS A 57 6.50 17.60 5.40
CA LYS A 57 7.23 16.49 4.77
C LYS A 57 7.74 16.88 3.39
N ASN A 58 8.98 16.51 3.09
CA ASN A 58 9.52 16.66 1.74
C ASN A 58 9.01 15.54 0.83
N VAL A 59 8.31 15.90 -0.25
CA VAL A 59 7.83 14.97 -1.26
C VAL A 59 8.70 15.11 -2.50
N THR A 60 9.46 14.06 -2.82
CA THR A 60 10.41 14.02 -3.96
C THR A 60 9.70 13.86 -5.30
N GLY A 61 8.43 13.45 -5.29
CA GLY A 61 7.60 13.31 -6.47
C GLY A 61 6.38 12.42 -6.21
N SER A 62 5.53 12.32 -7.22
CA SER A 62 4.35 11.45 -7.17
C SER A 62 4.04 10.83 -8.51
N ALA A 63 3.42 9.65 -8.50
CA ALA A 63 2.94 8.96 -9.68
C ALA A 63 1.60 8.27 -9.42
N LYS A 64 0.79 8.16 -10.46
CA LYS A 64 -0.49 7.45 -10.44
C LYS A 64 -0.57 6.55 -11.66
N PHE A 65 -0.79 5.25 -11.46
CA PHE A 65 -0.99 4.31 -12.55
C PHE A 65 -1.85 3.11 -12.14
N ASP A 66 -2.42 2.43 -13.14
CA ASP A 66 -3.35 1.34 -12.94
C ASP A 66 -2.64 0.06 -12.49
N PHE A 67 -3.38 -0.82 -11.82
CA PHE A 67 -2.96 -2.20 -11.53
C PHE A 67 -1.63 -2.33 -10.79
N LEU A 68 -1.43 -1.57 -9.71
CA LEU A 68 -0.24 -1.73 -8.86
C LEU A 68 -0.02 -3.18 -8.36
N CYS A 69 -1.08 -3.99 -8.32
CA CYS A 69 -1.02 -5.41 -8.00
C CYS A 69 -0.47 -6.29 -9.12
N ASN A 70 -0.33 -5.78 -10.35
CA ASN A 70 0.31 -6.50 -11.44
C ASN A 70 1.83 -6.35 -11.33
N LYS A 71 2.50 -7.41 -10.84
CA LYS A 71 3.94 -7.38 -10.54
C LYS A 71 4.78 -6.96 -11.74
N MET A 72 4.59 -7.55 -12.91
CA MET A 72 5.38 -7.25 -14.11
C MET A 72 5.20 -5.81 -14.59
N HIS A 73 3.94 -5.33 -14.56
CA HIS A 73 3.64 -3.96 -14.95
C HIS A 73 4.25 -2.95 -13.97
N THR A 74 4.10 -3.20 -12.67
CA THR A 74 4.61 -2.34 -11.61
C THR A 74 6.14 -2.32 -11.59
N GLU A 75 6.80 -3.48 -11.73
CA GLU A 75 8.25 -3.59 -11.82
C GLU A 75 8.82 -2.72 -12.94
N ARG A 76 8.26 -2.84 -14.15
CA ARG A 76 8.68 -2.03 -15.30
C ARG A 76 8.48 -0.54 -15.08
N LYS A 77 7.40 -0.15 -14.39
CA LYS A 77 7.12 1.26 -14.09
C LYS A 77 8.03 1.83 -13.00
N LEU A 78 8.41 1.03 -12.02
CA LEU A 78 9.22 1.49 -10.90
C LEU A 78 10.72 1.68 -11.24
N GLN A 79 11.23 1.03 -12.29
CA GLN A 79 12.66 1.02 -12.64
C GLN A 79 13.28 2.43 -12.71
N ASP A 80 12.57 3.39 -13.31
CA ASP A 80 13.07 4.75 -13.51
C ASP A 80 12.19 5.83 -12.85
N LEU A 81 11.24 5.40 -12.00
CA LEU A 81 10.20 6.28 -11.49
C LEU A 81 10.60 6.98 -10.19
N ILE A 82 11.30 6.26 -9.30
CA ILE A 82 11.61 6.73 -7.95
C ILE A 82 12.90 7.54 -7.99
N PRO A 83 12.87 8.87 -7.72
CA PRO A 83 14.06 9.71 -7.78
C PRO A 83 15.15 9.27 -6.80
N GLU A 84 16.39 9.58 -7.15
CA GLU A 84 17.50 9.54 -6.20
C GLU A 84 17.22 10.48 -5.04
N GLY A 85 17.60 10.08 -3.82
CA GLY A 85 17.28 10.87 -2.62
C GLY A 85 15.93 10.55 -1.97
N THR A 86 15.06 9.76 -2.62
CA THR A 86 13.86 9.21 -1.96
C THR A 86 14.27 8.21 -0.90
N GLU A 87 13.76 8.38 0.32
CA GLU A 87 14.02 7.46 1.44
C GLU A 87 12.86 6.48 1.66
N ASN A 88 11.64 6.95 1.46
CA ASN A 88 10.44 6.16 1.72
C ASN A 88 9.45 6.27 0.56
N VAL A 89 8.78 5.17 0.23
CA VAL A 89 7.73 5.13 -0.80
C VAL A 89 6.37 5.02 -0.13
N VAL A 90 5.54 6.01 -0.29
CA VAL A 90 4.17 6.03 0.23
C VAL A 90 3.23 5.45 -0.83
N VAL A 91 2.42 4.47 -0.46
CA VAL A 91 1.52 3.79 -1.40
C VAL A 91 0.07 3.95 -0.98
N ILE A 92 -0.72 4.51 -1.89
CA ILE A 92 -2.18 4.67 -1.78
C ILE A 92 -2.83 3.65 -2.71
N SER A 93 -3.25 2.51 -2.15
CA SER A 93 -3.79 1.39 -2.92
C SER A 93 -4.51 0.39 -2.02
N CYS A 94 -5.15 -0.61 -2.62
CA CYS A 94 -5.53 -1.80 -1.87
C CYS A 94 -4.29 -2.59 -1.40
N GLY A 95 -4.48 -3.46 -0.41
CA GLY A 95 -3.38 -4.23 0.20
C GLY A 95 -2.55 -5.05 -0.78
N LEU A 96 -3.10 -5.49 -1.92
CA LEU A 96 -2.33 -6.17 -2.96
C LEU A 96 -1.33 -5.23 -3.64
N GLY A 97 -1.78 -4.04 -4.02
CA GLY A 97 -0.89 -3.05 -4.65
C GLY A 97 0.21 -2.63 -3.69
N ILE A 98 -0.12 -2.39 -2.41
CA ILE A 98 0.87 -2.04 -1.38
C ILE A 98 1.93 -3.13 -1.24
N GLN A 99 1.53 -4.40 -1.07
CA GLN A 99 2.45 -5.53 -0.94
C GLN A 99 3.32 -5.73 -2.19
N THR A 100 2.74 -5.52 -3.37
CA THR A 100 3.48 -5.65 -4.63
C THR A 100 4.56 -4.57 -4.76
N VAL A 101 4.24 -3.32 -4.40
CA VAL A 101 5.24 -2.24 -4.38
C VAL A 101 6.29 -2.49 -3.32
N ALA A 102 5.91 -3.01 -2.14
CA ALA A 102 6.87 -3.34 -1.07
C ALA A 102 7.90 -4.40 -1.52
N ASP A 103 7.49 -5.38 -2.33
CA ASP A 103 8.40 -6.38 -2.89
C ASP A 103 9.37 -5.80 -3.95
N LEU A 104 9.02 -4.70 -4.60
CA LEU A 104 9.71 -4.21 -5.80
C LEU A 104 10.48 -2.90 -5.60
N ALA A 105 10.06 -2.05 -4.66
CA ALA A 105 10.58 -0.69 -4.55
C ALA A 105 12.04 -0.60 -4.05
N GLY A 106 12.57 -1.65 -3.42
CA GLY A 106 13.91 -1.64 -2.83
C GLY A 106 14.11 -0.60 -1.71
N LYS A 107 13.03 0.00 -1.24
CA LYS A 107 12.96 1.04 -0.21
C LYS A 107 11.83 0.75 0.78
N PRO A 108 11.88 1.29 2.00
CA PRO A 108 10.77 1.18 2.94
C PRO A 108 9.46 1.68 2.32
N VAL A 109 8.41 0.86 2.40
CA VAL A 109 7.08 1.20 1.88
C VAL A 109 6.14 1.54 3.03
N ILE A 110 5.43 2.65 2.89
CA ILE A 110 4.42 3.14 3.81
C ILE A 110 3.03 2.91 3.20
N ALA A 111 2.23 2.09 3.85
CA ALA A 111 0.84 1.87 3.50
C ALA A 111 0.01 3.08 4.00
N ALA A 112 -0.40 3.96 3.08
CA ALA A 112 -1.19 5.14 3.43
C ALA A 112 -2.70 4.91 3.41
N SER A 113 -3.16 3.71 3.05
CA SER A 113 -4.59 3.38 2.92
C SER A 113 -4.96 2.05 3.56
N ASN A 114 -6.23 1.92 3.89
CA ASN A 114 -6.88 0.71 4.41
C ASN A 114 -7.84 0.16 3.36
N THR A 115 -7.78 -1.14 3.06
CA THR A 115 -8.68 -1.80 2.11
C THR A 115 -10.00 -2.14 2.80
N LEU A 116 -11.11 -1.65 2.28
CA LEU A 116 -12.46 -1.84 2.84
C LEU A 116 -13.23 -2.95 2.14
N ASN A 117 -13.01 -3.13 0.85
CA ASN A 117 -13.67 -4.13 0.03
C ASN A 117 -12.73 -4.57 -1.10
N TYR A 118 -12.75 -5.87 -1.38
CA TYR A 118 -11.90 -6.48 -2.39
C TYR A 118 -12.69 -7.18 -3.52
N ARG A 119 -14.00 -7.02 -3.57
CA ARG A 119 -14.89 -7.76 -4.49
C ARG A 119 -14.70 -7.39 -5.96
N GLY A 120 -14.20 -6.21 -6.27
CA GLY A 120 -13.96 -5.76 -7.64
C GLY A 120 -12.65 -6.26 -8.26
N HIS A 121 -11.96 -7.19 -7.60
CA HIS A 121 -10.74 -7.77 -8.14
C HIS A 121 -11.09 -8.84 -9.19
N HIS A 122 -10.91 -8.52 -10.44
CA HIS A 122 -11.25 -9.41 -11.56
C HIS A 122 -10.09 -10.31 -12.03
N GLY A 123 -9.25 -10.78 -11.09
CA GLY A 123 -8.18 -11.71 -11.40
C GLY A 123 -7.00 -11.12 -12.18
N MET A 124 -6.90 -9.81 -12.26
CA MET A 124 -5.81 -9.11 -12.96
C MET A 124 -4.50 -9.06 -12.16
N ALA A 125 -4.52 -9.48 -10.89
CA ALA A 125 -3.32 -9.53 -10.07
C ALA A 125 -2.45 -10.74 -10.47
N LEU A 126 -1.40 -10.45 -11.20
CA LEU A 126 -0.32 -11.41 -11.44
C LEU A 126 0.69 -11.38 -10.27
N THR A 127 0.21 -11.68 -9.08
CA THR A 127 0.98 -11.70 -7.84
C THR A 127 0.56 -12.90 -6.98
N LYS A 128 1.48 -13.38 -6.14
CA LYS A 128 1.19 -14.39 -5.11
C LYS A 128 0.61 -13.78 -3.82
N LYS A 129 0.50 -12.46 -3.76
CA LYS A 129 -0.03 -11.75 -2.59
C LYS A 129 -1.55 -11.89 -2.51
N SER A 130 -2.09 -11.75 -1.32
CA SER A 130 -3.52 -11.75 -1.04
C SER A 130 -3.89 -10.62 -0.08
N CYS A 131 -5.20 -10.31 0.04
CA CYS A 131 -5.71 -9.29 0.95
C CYS A 131 -7.15 -9.63 1.35
N ASP A 132 -7.42 -9.65 2.64
CA ASP A 132 -8.75 -9.96 3.20
C ASP A 132 -9.63 -8.72 3.43
N ALA A 133 -9.20 -7.54 2.95
CA ALA A 133 -9.95 -6.29 3.13
C ALA A 133 -10.39 -6.04 4.60
N CYS A 134 -9.47 -6.25 5.54
CA CYS A 134 -9.75 -6.17 6.97
C CYS A 134 -9.98 -4.74 7.49
N ALA A 135 -9.94 -3.73 6.62
CA ALA A 135 -10.10 -2.31 6.92
C ALA A 135 -9.06 -1.72 7.90
N GLN A 136 -8.06 -2.51 8.29
CA GLN A 136 -6.98 -2.11 9.17
C GLN A 136 -5.66 -2.69 8.64
N CYS A 137 -4.93 -1.92 7.84
CA CYS A 137 -3.73 -2.41 7.17
C CYS A 137 -2.52 -2.44 8.11
N TYR A 138 -1.97 -3.62 8.36
CA TYR A 138 -0.82 -3.84 9.25
C TYR A 138 0.54 -3.73 8.55
N LEU A 139 0.60 -3.49 7.24
CA LEU A 139 1.82 -3.53 6.45
C LEU A 139 2.91 -2.55 6.93
N ASN A 140 2.53 -1.46 7.59
CA ASN A 140 3.47 -0.51 8.19
C ASN A 140 4.26 -1.07 9.37
N ILE A 141 3.72 -2.07 10.06
CA ILE A 141 4.32 -2.70 11.25
C ILE A 141 5.14 -3.92 10.85
N THR A 142 4.80 -4.54 9.73
CA THR A 142 5.31 -5.86 9.31
C THR A 142 6.29 -5.79 8.14
N GLY A 143 6.69 -4.58 7.72
CA GLY A 143 7.62 -4.41 6.60
C GLY A 143 7.05 -4.85 5.25
N GLY A 144 5.74 -4.74 5.05
CA GLY A 144 5.08 -5.07 3.78
C GLY A 144 4.58 -6.52 3.65
N VAL A 145 4.71 -7.34 4.70
CA VAL A 145 4.17 -8.71 4.75
C VAL A 145 2.85 -8.71 5.52
N CYS A 146 1.78 -9.21 4.92
CA CYS A 146 0.46 -9.20 5.56
C CYS A 146 0.31 -10.37 6.56
N PRO A 147 0.19 -10.11 7.88
CA PRO A 147 0.08 -11.18 8.86
C PRO A 147 -1.28 -11.88 8.82
N ILE A 148 -2.31 -11.25 8.25
CA ILE A 148 -3.66 -11.84 8.16
C ILE A 148 -3.68 -12.98 7.15
N VAL A 149 -3.09 -12.79 5.98
CA VAL A 149 -3.17 -13.75 4.86
C VAL A 149 -1.90 -14.58 4.68
N ASP A 150 -0.73 -14.08 5.08
CA ASP A 150 0.54 -14.81 4.94
C ASP A 150 0.84 -15.69 6.16
N CYS A 151 0.18 -15.46 7.30
CA CYS A 151 0.28 -16.33 8.46
C CYS A 151 -0.87 -17.35 8.48
N SER A 152 -0.55 -18.66 8.52
CA SER A 152 -1.56 -19.73 8.59
C SER A 152 -2.46 -19.67 9.82
N LYS A 153 -2.06 -18.90 10.85
CA LYS A 153 -2.83 -18.65 12.08
C LYS A 153 -3.44 -17.26 12.12
N SER A 154 -3.25 -16.45 11.08
CA SER A 154 -3.63 -15.01 11.04
C SER A 154 -3.18 -14.25 12.29
N LEU A 155 -1.97 -14.56 12.77
CA LEU A 155 -1.46 -14.04 14.04
C LEU A 155 -0.87 -12.66 13.86
N VAL A 156 -1.56 -11.65 14.37
CA VAL A 156 -1.13 -10.24 14.33
C VAL A 156 -0.37 -9.82 15.60
N ASN A 157 -0.52 -10.58 16.68
CA ASN A 157 0.10 -10.29 17.97
C ASN A 157 0.27 -11.57 18.80
N GLY A 158 1.26 -11.57 19.69
CA GLY A 158 1.50 -12.66 20.62
C GLY A 158 2.56 -13.67 20.17
N GLN A 159 2.77 -14.68 21.04
CA GLN A 159 3.79 -15.69 20.81
C GLN A 159 3.35 -16.73 19.79
N CYS A 160 4.21 -17.03 18.83
CA CYS A 160 3.99 -18.10 17.87
C CYS A 160 4.99 -19.26 18.10
N GLY A 161 4.48 -20.45 18.40
CA GLY A 161 5.29 -21.68 18.51
C GLY A 161 5.64 -22.32 17.16
N GLY A 162 5.26 -21.74 16.02
CA GLY A 162 5.48 -22.31 14.69
C GLY A 162 6.79 -21.91 14.02
N ALA A 163 7.48 -20.88 14.51
CA ALA A 163 8.74 -20.45 13.93
C ALA A 163 9.90 -21.36 14.30
N LYS A 164 10.72 -21.72 13.30
CA LYS A 164 11.93 -22.53 13.48
C LYS A 164 13.08 -21.91 12.69
N ASN A 165 14.23 -21.69 13.33
CA ASN A 165 15.42 -21.08 12.69
C ASN A 165 15.11 -19.74 12.02
N GLY A 166 14.29 -18.89 12.65
CA GLY A 166 13.91 -17.58 12.12
C GLY A 166 12.95 -17.62 10.92
N LYS A 167 12.37 -18.76 10.62
CA LYS A 167 11.41 -18.92 9.52
C LYS A 167 10.08 -19.50 10.04
N CYS A 168 9.00 -19.04 9.38
CA CYS A 168 7.66 -19.57 9.59
C CYS A 168 7.52 -20.97 8.96
#